data_14cec7bde969dd9bdae7f2bf77cc0c8e
#
_entry.id   14cec7bde969dd9bdae7f2bf77cc0c8e
#
_cell.length_a   1.000
_cell.length_b   1.000
_cell.length_c   1.000
_cell.angle_alpha   90.00
_cell.angle_beta   90.00
_cell.angle_gamma   90.00
#
_symmetry.space_group_name_H-M   'P 1'
#
loop_
_entity.id
_entity.type
_entity.pdbx_description
1 polymer ?
#
loop_
_entity_poly.entity_id
_entity_poly.type
_entity_poly.pdbx_seq_one_letter_code
_entity_poly.pdbx_strand_id
1 'polypeptide(L)'
;MSQTPATTRKTFPEISSRAWEHPADRTALSALRRLKGFDQILKLMSGMLRERQHRLLYLASAARVGPRQFADLDALLDECVDVLDASAKPELYVMQSPIADAFTIGMGKPFTVITSGLYDLVTHDEMRFVMGHELGHALSGHAVYRTMMMHLLRLARSFGVLPVGGWALRAIVAALLEWQRKSELSGDRAGLLCAQDLDTALRVEMKLAGGCRLDKLDSEAFLAQAREYETSGDMRDGVLKLLNLELQTHPFSVLRAAALTHWVDTGGYAKVIAGEYPRRADDGKAKFADDLGAAARYYRDGFDQSNDPLIKGIRDGFGGIVEGVGRAASNAADSLGRKITEWRQPSK
;
A
#
# COMPACT_ATOMS: atom_id res chain seq x y z
N MET A 1 25.87 -8.86 27.31
CA MET A 1 24.81 -8.80 26.31
C MET A 1 24.67 -10.21 25.75
N SER A 2 23.62 -10.92 26.17
CA SER A 2 23.37 -12.29 25.71
C SER A 2 22.77 -12.19 24.30
N GLN A 3 23.49 -12.64 23.29
CA GLN A 3 22.95 -12.82 21.94
C GLN A 3 21.98 -14.01 21.99
N THR A 4 20.70 -13.74 21.91
CA THR A 4 19.70 -14.77 21.63
C THR A 4 20.10 -15.43 20.30
N PRO A 5 20.15 -16.78 20.20
CA PRO A 5 20.52 -17.45 18.97
C PRO A 5 19.57 -17.00 17.85
N ALA A 6 20.12 -16.59 16.71
CA ALA A 6 19.36 -16.20 15.56
C ALA A 6 18.47 -17.38 15.14
N THR A 7 17.17 -17.25 15.38
CA THR A 7 16.19 -18.24 14.91
C THR A 7 16.24 -18.22 13.40
N THR A 8 16.67 -19.33 12.79
CA THR A 8 16.71 -19.46 11.32
C THR A 8 15.31 -19.32 10.77
N ARG A 9 15.03 -18.19 10.07
CA ARG A 9 13.73 -17.94 9.46
C ARG A 9 13.50 -18.83 8.25
N LYS A 10 12.25 -19.19 8.02
CA LYS A 10 11.87 -19.89 6.79
C LYS A 10 12.01 -18.95 5.60
N THR A 11 12.55 -19.47 4.52
CA THR A 11 12.56 -18.82 3.20
C THR A 11 11.45 -19.39 2.33
N PHE A 12 10.98 -18.62 1.38
CA PHE A 12 9.86 -18.99 0.49
C PHE A 12 10.31 -18.99 -0.97
N PRO A 13 11.00 -20.06 -1.44
CA PRO A 13 11.52 -20.13 -2.80
C PRO A 13 10.43 -19.92 -3.85
N GLU A 14 10.71 -19.07 -4.84
CA GLU A 14 9.81 -18.74 -5.97
C GLU A 14 8.42 -18.24 -5.55
N ILE A 15 8.27 -17.68 -4.35
CA ILE A 15 6.99 -17.18 -3.88
C ILE A 15 6.48 -16.06 -4.80
N SER A 16 5.22 -16.16 -5.21
CA SER A 16 4.51 -15.08 -5.89
C SER A 16 3.98 -14.04 -4.89
N SER A 17 3.93 -12.76 -5.25
CA SER A 17 3.27 -11.72 -4.46
C SER A 17 1.80 -12.05 -4.14
N ARG A 18 1.15 -12.87 -4.96
CA ARG A 18 -0.21 -13.37 -4.73
C ARG A 18 -0.38 -14.14 -3.42
N ALA A 19 0.71 -14.64 -2.83
CA ALA A 19 0.68 -15.34 -1.55
C ALA A 19 0.31 -14.42 -0.37
N TRP A 20 0.74 -13.15 -0.43
CA TRP A 20 0.46 -12.15 0.60
C TRP A 20 -0.51 -11.05 0.18
N GLU A 21 -0.74 -10.84 -1.12
CA GLU A 21 -1.68 -9.83 -1.59
C GLU A 21 -3.08 -10.03 -1.00
N HIS A 22 -3.57 -8.96 -0.34
CA HIS A 22 -4.90 -8.98 0.26
C HIS A 22 -5.98 -8.96 -0.84
N PRO A 23 -7.07 -9.75 -0.74
CA PRO A 23 -8.12 -9.76 -1.76
C PRO A 23 -8.70 -8.37 -2.07
N ALA A 24 -8.84 -7.51 -1.05
CA ALA A 24 -9.34 -6.15 -1.22
C ALA A 24 -8.38 -5.27 -2.05
N ASP A 25 -7.05 -5.44 -1.92
CA ASP A 25 -6.05 -4.74 -2.72
C ASP A 25 -6.19 -5.12 -4.21
N ARG A 26 -6.20 -6.41 -4.53
CA ARG A 26 -6.38 -6.91 -5.90
C ARG A 26 -7.67 -6.41 -6.55
N THR A 27 -8.75 -6.36 -5.77
CA THR A 27 -10.04 -5.85 -6.24
C THR A 27 -9.99 -4.36 -6.51
N ALA A 28 -9.45 -3.57 -5.58
CA ALA A 28 -9.32 -2.12 -5.73
C ALA A 28 -8.43 -1.78 -6.93
N LEU A 29 -7.31 -2.50 -7.13
CA LEU A 29 -6.44 -2.33 -8.28
C LEU A 29 -7.14 -2.68 -9.60
N SER A 30 -7.91 -3.76 -9.62
CA SER A 30 -8.67 -4.15 -10.83
C SER A 30 -9.77 -3.16 -11.16
N ALA A 31 -10.45 -2.59 -10.16
CA ALA A 31 -11.44 -1.54 -10.34
C ALA A 31 -10.80 -0.25 -10.88
N LEU A 32 -9.64 0.14 -10.32
CA LEU A 32 -8.87 1.30 -10.76
C LEU A 32 -8.46 1.18 -12.24
N ARG A 33 -7.94 0.02 -12.67
CA ARG A 33 -7.56 -0.24 -14.07
C ARG A 33 -8.74 -0.20 -15.05
N ARG A 34 -9.97 -0.37 -14.59
CA ARG A 34 -11.19 -0.28 -15.42
C ARG A 34 -11.69 1.15 -15.63
N LEU A 35 -11.20 2.11 -14.83
CA LEU A 35 -11.59 3.51 -15.01
C LEU A 35 -11.17 3.99 -16.40
N LYS A 36 -12.14 4.48 -17.18
CA LYS A 36 -11.86 5.03 -18.51
C LYS A 36 -10.85 6.18 -18.40
N GLY A 37 -9.77 6.11 -19.18
CA GLY A 37 -8.72 7.12 -19.18
C GLY A 37 -7.58 6.81 -18.18
N PHE A 38 -7.69 5.82 -17.31
CA PHE A 38 -6.64 5.47 -16.37
C PHE A 38 -5.35 5.04 -17.09
N ASP A 39 -5.45 4.15 -18.08
CA ASP A 39 -4.29 3.70 -18.88
C ASP A 39 -3.65 4.84 -19.66
N GLN A 40 -4.44 5.81 -20.13
CA GLN A 40 -3.94 7.01 -20.81
C GLN A 40 -3.17 7.90 -19.84
N ILE A 41 -3.69 8.10 -18.63
CA ILE A 41 -2.98 8.82 -17.56
C ILE A 41 -1.71 8.08 -17.19
N LEU A 42 -1.75 6.78 -17.01
CA LEU A 42 -0.58 5.96 -16.69
C LEU A 42 0.50 6.09 -17.78
N LYS A 43 0.13 5.97 -19.07
CA LYS A 43 1.06 6.16 -20.20
C LYS A 43 1.60 7.58 -20.28
N LEU A 44 0.77 8.59 -20.08
CA LEU A 44 1.18 9.99 -20.06
C LEU A 44 2.19 10.22 -18.95
N MET A 45 1.92 9.73 -17.76
CA MET A 45 2.74 9.92 -16.59
C MET A 45 4.04 9.11 -16.65
N SER A 46 4.03 7.89 -17.20
CA SER A 46 5.25 7.10 -17.38
C SER A 46 6.28 7.79 -18.29
N GLY A 47 5.82 8.58 -19.29
CA GLY A 47 6.68 9.41 -20.12
C GLY A 47 7.17 10.71 -19.46
N MET A 48 6.43 11.23 -18.47
CA MET A 48 6.74 12.48 -17.74
C MET A 48 7.55 12.24 -16.47
N LEU A 49 7.38 11.06 -15.88
CA LEU A 49 8.00 10.69 -14.61
C LEU A 49 9.45 10.31 -14.84
N ARG A 50 10.32 11.28 -14.65
CA ARG A 50 11.75 11.03 -14.62
C ARG A 50 12.10 10.35 -13.30
N GLU A 51 11.95 9.02 -13.24
CA GLU A 51 12.39 8.20 -12.09
C GLU A 51 13.79 8.60 -11.63
N ARG A 52 14.67 8.91 -12.59
CA ARG A 52 15.99 9.43 -12.32
C ARG A 52 15.99 10.72 -11.49
N GLN A 53 14.99 11.60 -11.67
CA GLN A 53 14.90 12.85 -10.90
C GLN A 53 14.62 12.59 -9.42
N HIS A 54 13.69 11.66 -9.11
CA HIS A 54 13.41 11.28 -7.71
C HIS A 54 14.62 10.60 -7.07
N ARG A 55 15.23 9.66 -7.79
CA ARG A 55 16.43 8.98 -7.31
C ARG A 55 17.58 9.97 -7.04
N LEU A 56 17.79 10.93 -7.92
CA LEU A 56 18.81 11.99 -7.71
C LEU A 56 18.47 12.88 -6.51
N LEU A 57 17.19 13.16 -6.25
CA LEU A 57 16.77 13.92 -5.08
C LEU A 57 17.18 13.19 -3.79
N TYR A 58 16.84 11.90 -3.64
CA TYR A 58 17.20 11.14 -2.44
C TYR A 58 18.70 10.86 -2.36
N LEU A 59 19.38 10.66 -3.48
CA LEU A 59 20.82 10.53 -3.51
C LEU A 59 21.54 11.81 -3.00
N ALA A 60 20.93 12.97 -3.20
CA ALA A 60 21.49 14.25 -2.75
C ALA A 60 21.06 14.68 -1.35
N SER A 61 19.92 14.16 -0.83
CA SER A 61 19.29 14.65 0.41
C SER A 61 19.07 13.60 1.49
N ALA A 62 19.40 12.33 1.22
CA ALA A 62 19.25 11.22 2.16
C ALA A 62 20.51 10.36 2.20
N ALA A 63 20.72 9.61 3.27
CA ALA A 63 21.82 8.68 3.37
C ALA A 63 21.45 7.36 2.68
N ARG A 64 22.21 6.96 1.65
CA ARG A 64 22.01 5.66 1.02
C ARG A 64 22.53 4.54 1.90
N VAL A 65 21.69 3.57 2.20
CA VAL A 65 22.03 2.38 2.97
C VAL A 65 22.98 1.48 2.17
N GLY A 66 23.91 0.86 2.88
CA GLY A 66 24.87 -0.07 2.30
C GLY A 66 25.89 -0.52 3.34
N PRO A 67 26.86 -1.37 2.97
CA PRO A 67 27.78 -2.00 3.92
C PRO A 67 28.62 -1.03 4.77
N ARG A 68 28.73 0.23 4.37
CA ARG A 68 29.47 1.28 5.09
C ARG A 68 28.60 2.34 5.75
N GLN A 69 27.30 2.33 5.49
CA GLN A 69 26.31 3.28 6.03
C GLN A 69 25.03 2.55 6.36
N PHE A 70 24.61 2.54 7.64
CA PHE A 70 23.46 1.78 8.10
C PHE A 70 23.60 0.28 7.72
N ALA A 71 24.76 -0.31 8.03
CA ALA A 71 25.07 -1.70 7.68
C ALA A 71 24.09 -2.72 8.30
N ASP A 72 23.50 -2.38 9.43
CA ASP A 72 22.44 -3.14 10.09
C ASP A 72 21.16 -3.19 9.22
N LEU A 73 20.75 -2.07 8.63
CA LEU A 73 19.61 -2.02 7.71
C LEU A 73 19.91 -2.72 6.38
N ASP A 74 21.16 -2.62 5.89
CA ASP A 74 21.58 -3.29 4.68
C ASP A 74 21.49 -4.82 4.83
N ALA A 75 22.02 -5.35 5.92
CA ALA A 75 21.95 -6.78 6.25
C ALA A 75 20.50 -7.24 6.46
N LEU A 76 19.70 -6.44 7.14
CA LEU A 76 18.29 -6.74 7.40
C LEU A 76 17.46 -6.80 6.11
N LEU A 77 17.73 -5.90 5.16
CA LEU A 77 17.10 -5.94 3.84
C LEU A 77 17.54 -7.19 3.05
N ASP A 78 18.82 -7.60 3.15
CA ASP A 78 19.28 -8.85 2.53
C ASP A 78 18.54 -10.06 3.11
N GLU A 79 18.36 -10.13 4.44
CA GLU A 79 17.54 -11.17 5.06
C GLU A 79 16.10 -11.21 4.51
N CYS A 80 15.46 -10.05 4.34
CA CYS A 80 14.10 -9.98 3.78
C CYS A 80 14.06 -10.40 2.29
N VAL A 81 15.08 -10.02 1.52
CA VAL A 81 15.25 -10.43 0.11
C VAL A 81 15.35 -11.96 0.02
N ASP A 82 16.15 -12.58 0.89
CA ASP A 82 16.31 -14.03 0.95
C ASP A 82 15.02 -14.73 1.39
N VAL A 83 14.32 -14.18 2.38
CA VAL A 83 13.05 -14.74 2.89
C VAL A 83 11.98 -14.77 1.81
N LEU A 84 11.78 -13.67 1.09
CA LEU A 84 10.76 -13.55 0.03
C LEU A 84 11.29 -13.97 -1.35
N ASP A 85 12.52 -14.49 -1.42
CA ASP A 85 13.17 -14.88 -2.67
C ASP A 85 13.03 -13.80 -3.76
N ALA A 86 13.31 -12.55 -3.38
CA ALA A 86 13.18 -11.43 -4.29
C ALA A 86 14.26 -11.44 -5.36
N SER A 87 13.89 -11.22 -6.62
CA SER A 87 14.81 -11.25 -7.76
C SER A 87 15.84 -10.12 -7.76
N ALA A 88 15.59 -9.05 -7.00
CA ALA A 88 16.48 -7.90 -6.88
C ALA A 88 16.29 -7.20 -5.52
N LYS A 89 17.40 -6.78 -4.93
CA LYS A 89 17.42 -5.92 -3.74
C LYS A 89 17.12 -4.47 -4.17
N PRO A 90 16.05 -3.82 -3.65
CA PRO A 90 15.81 -2.41 -3.92
C PRO A 90 16.87 -1.53 -3.26
N GLU A 91 17.15 -0.36 -3.82
CA GLU A 91 17.94 0.65 -3.12
C GLU A 91 17.16 1.15 -1.90
N LEU A 92 17.88 1.39 -0.81
CA LEU A 92 17.33 1.88 0.45
C LEU A 92 18.00 3.19 0.87
N TYR A 93 17.22 4.14 1.34
CA TYR A 93 17.67 5.43 1.84
C TYR A 93 17.10 5.71 3.23
N VAL A 94 17.90 6.34 4.10
CA VAL A 94 17.43 6.92 5.36
C VAL A 94 17.37 8.43 5.20
N MET A 95 16.17 8.98 5.38
CA MET A 95 15.92 10.42 5.28
C MET A 95 15.68 11.00 6.68
N GLN A 96 16.29 12.14 6.97
CA GLN A 96 16.05 12.84 8.22
C GLN A 96 14.61 13.40 8.26
N SER A 97 13.83 12.91 9.20
CA SER A 97 12.47 13.38 9.50
C SER A 97 12.06 12.87 10.88
N PRO A 98 11.42 13.69 11.74
CA PRO A 98 10.90 13.24 13.04
C PRO A 98 9.61 12.40 12.90
N ILE A 99 8.96 12.42 11.73
CA ILE A 99 7.75 11.64 11.47
C ILE A 99 8.18 10.21 11.17
N ALA A 100 7.61 9.24 11.91
CA ALA A 100 7.84 7.83 11.66
C ALA A 100 7.11 7.41 10.36
N ASP A 101 7.87 7.16 9.30
CA ASP A 101 7.33 6.80 7.99
C ASP A 101 8.33 5.94 7.19
N ALA A 102 7.82 5.07 6.34
CA ALA A 102 8.55 4.38 5.29
C ALA A 102 7.70 4.32 4.03
N PHE A 103 8.34 4.35 2.87
CA PHE A 103 7.62 4.24 1.60
C PHE A 103 8.51 3.73 0.48
N THR A 104 7.90 2.97 -0.42
CA THR A 104 8.53 2.47 -1.64
C THR A 104 7.93 3.16 -2.86
N ILE A 105 8.77 3.76 -3.69
CA ILE A 105 8.40 4.49 -4.91
C ILE A 105 9.31 4.12 -6.07
N GLY A 106 8.86 4.38 -7.29
CA GLY A 106 9.59 4.12 -8.54
C GLY A 106 8.69 3.50 -9.59
N MET A 107 9.05 3.67 -10.87
CA MET A 107 8.27 3.16 -12.01
C MET A 107 8.89 1.89 -12.61
N GLY A 108 10.21 1.86 -12.77
CA GLY A 108 10.92 0.72 -13.37
C GLY A 108 11.84 0.00 -12.37
N LYS A 109 12.49 0.77 -11.50
CA LYS A 109 13.36 0.25 -10.42
C LYS A 109 12.91 0.87 -9.11
N PRO A 110 12.02 0.24 -8.35
CA PRO A 110 11.55 0.77 -7.09
C PRO A 110 12.72 0.92 -6.10
N PHE A 111 12.62 1.93 -5.23
CA PHE A 111 13.52 2.14 -4.10
C PHE A 111 12.72 2.54 -2.87
N THR A 112 13.26 2.21 -1.70
CA THR A 112 12.62 2.43 -0.41
C THR A 112 13.29 3.59 0.31
N VAL A 113 12.50 4.38 1.01
CA VAL A 113 12.97 5.44 1.92
C VAL A 113 12.38 5.18 3.30
N ILE A 114 13.25 5.22 4.31
CA ILE A 114 12.87 5.14 5.73
C ILE A 114 13.23 6.47 6.38
N THR A 115 12.37 6.97 7.23
CA THR A 115 12.68 8.17 8.01
C THR A 115 13.49 7.83 9.26
N SER A 116 14.33 8.77 9.71
CA SER A 116 15.05 8.62 11.00
C SER A 116 14.09 8.46 12.17
N GLY A 117 12.93 9.12 12.15
CA GLY A 117 11.92 8.95 13.19
C GLY A 117 11.36 7.54 13.29
N LEU A 118 11.21 6.82 12.17
CA LEU A 118 10.82 5.42 12.19
C LEU A 118 11.99 4.53 12.66
N TYR A 119 13.20 4.79 12.16
CA TYR A 119 14.39 4.05 12.57
C TYR A 119 14.62 4.12 14.08
N ASP A 120 14.43 5.30 14.69
CA ASP A 120 14.56 5.51 16.12
C ASP A 120 13.40 4.92 16.93
N LEU A 121 12.21 4.77 16.33
CA LEU A 121 11.00 4.29 17.00
C LEU A 121 10.99 2.78 17.20
N VAL A 122 11.49 2.02 16.22
CA VAL A 122 11.33 0.56 16.18
C VAL A 122 12.63 -0.15 16.55
N THR A 123 12.51 -1.36 17.10
CA THR A 123 13.66 -2.24 17.36
C THR A 123 14.14 -2.91 16.06
N HIS A 124 15.28 -3.58 16.09
CA HIS A 124 15.83 -4.29 14.95
C HIS A 124 14.87 -5.38 14.40
N ASP A 125 14.21 -6.14 15.27
CA ASP A 125 13.23 -7.16 14.84
C ASP A 125 11.96 -6.54 14.28
N GLU A 126 11.50 -5.44 14.87
CA GLU A 126 10.37 -4.66 14.35
C GLU A 126 10.70 -4.00 13.00
N MET A 127 11.95 -3.53 12.81
CA MET A 127 12.41 -3.00 11.53
C MET A 127 12.40 -4.08 10.44
N ARG A 128 12.59 -5.35 10.77
CA ARG A 128 12.45 -6.46 9.81
C ARG A 128 11.02 -6.56 9.25
N PHE A 129 10.01 -6.37 10.11
CA PHE A 129 8.63 -6.30 9.65
C PHE A 129 8.44 -5.12 8.67
N VAL A 130 8.95 -3.94 9.00
CA VAL A 130 8.90 -2.75 8.14
C VAL A 130 9.61 -3.00 6.81
N MET A 131 10.81 -3.59 6.84
CA MET A 131 11.56 -3.91 5.61
C MET A 131 10.81 -4.90 4.73
N GLY A 132 10.23 -5.94 5.32
CA GLY A 132 9.41 -6.92 4.60
C GLY A 132 8.15 -6.30 4.02
N HIS A 133 7.52 -5.37 4.72
CA HIS A 133 6.37 -4.59 4.26
C HIS A 133 6.73 -3.78 3.00
N GLU A 134 7.80 -3.00 3.05
CA GLU A 134 8.24 -2.17 1.92
C GLU A 134 8.73 -3.03 0.73
N LEU A 135 9.42 -4.14 1.00
CA LEU A 135 9.80 -5.10 -0.03
C LEU A 135 8.56 -5.72 -0.67
N GLY A 136 7.53 -6.03 0.13
CA GLY A 136 6.22 -6.48 -0.36
C GLY A 136 5.60 -5.51 -1.35
N HIS A 137 5.63 -4.21 -1.07
CA HIS A 137 5.18 -3.17 -2.01
C HIS A 137 5.99 -3.15 -3.31
N ALA A 138 7.31 -3.33 -3.24
CA ALA A 138 8.16 -3.39 -4.42
C ALA A 138 7.79 -4.60 -5.30
N LEU A 139 7.65 -5.78 -4.69
CA LEU A 139 7.37 -7.04 -5.38
C LEU A 139 5.95 -7.14 -5.95
N SER A 140 4.97 -6.53 -5.29
CA SER A 140 3.58 -6.43 -5.77
C SER A 140 3.35 -5.32 -6.82
N GLY A 141 4.41 -4.56 -7.17
CA GLY A 141 4.31 -3.46 -8.15
C GLY A 141 3.54 -2.23 -7.67
N HIS A 142 3.30 -2.11 -6.36
CA HIS A 142 2.56 -0.99 -5.76
C HIS A 142 3.28 0.35 -5.93
N ALA A 143 4.62 0.33 -5.99
CA ALA A 143 5.47 1.51 -6.16
C ALA A 143 5.06 2.38 -7.37
N VAL A 144 4.62 1.76 -8.46
CA VAL A 144 4.17 2.45 -9.68
C VAL A 144 2.97 3.33 -9.41
N TYR A 145 1.93 2.77 -8.78
CA TYR A 145 0.67 3.48 -8.51
C TYR A 145 0.83 4.52 -7.42
N ARG A 146 1.66 4.24 -6.41
CA ARG A 146 2.02 5.20 -5.34
C ARG A 146 2.74 6.41 -5.93
N THR A 147 3.70 6.18 -6.80
CA THR A 147 4.43 7.24 -7.52
C THR A 147 3.48 8.07 -8.39
N MET A 148 2.59 7.43 -9.13
CA MET A 148 1.57 8.10 -9.93
C MET A 148 0.66 8.97 -9.06
N MET A 149 0.17 8.46 -7.95
CA MET A 149 -0.68 9.20 -7.01
C MET A 149 0.03 10.45 -6.47
N MET A 150 1.29 10.33 -6.05
CA MET A 150 2.08 11.48 -5.59
C MET A 150 2.15 12.60 -6.64
N HIS A 151 2.33 12.25 -7.91
CA HIS A 151 2.36 13.23 -8.98
C HIS A 151 0.98 13.84 -9.27
N LEU A 152 -0.09 13.04 -9.25
CA LEU A 152 -1.44 13.55 -9.42
C LEU A 152 -1.84 14.52 -8.31
N LEU A 153 -1.48 14.22 -7.06
CA LEU A 153 -1.71 15.12 -5.92
C LEU A 153 -0.92 16.42 -6.05
N ARG A 154 0.35 16.37 -6.50
CA ARG A 154 1.13 17.59 -6.77
C ARG A 154 0.50 18.42 -7.89
N LEU A 155 0.08 17.78 -8.97
CA LEU A 155 -0.59 18.43 -10.09
C LEU A 155 -1.89 19.09 -9.64
N ALA A 156 -2.72 18.39 -8.86
CA ALA A 156 -3.97 18.92 -8.33
C ALA A 156 -3.75 20.17 -7.45
N ARG A 157 -2.68 20.19 -6.64
CA ARG A 157 -2.31 21.37 -5.83
C ARG A 157 -1.86 22.55 -6.68
N SER A 158 -1.15 22.31 -7.80
CA SER A 158 -0.58 23.35 -8.66
C SER A 158 -1.64 24.09 -9.48
N PHE A 159 -2.75 23.44 -9.82
CA PHE A 159 -3.80 24.03 -10.66
C PHE A 159 -4.96 24.67 -9.89
N GLY A 160 -4.90 24.70 -8.56
CA GLY A 160 -6.01 25.18 -7.74
C GLY A 160 -7.26 24.32 -7.88
N VAL A 161 -8.43 24.87 -7.50
CA VAL A 161 -9.72 24.21 -7.70
C VAL A 161 -10.04 24.23 -9.20
N LEU A 162 -9.76 23.13 -9.91
CA LEU A 162 -10.06 23.00 -11.33
C LEU A 162 -11.56 23.16 -11.59
N PRO A 163 -11.98 24.09 -12.49
CA PRO A 163 -13.38 24.20 -12.88
C PRO A 163 -13.79 22.95 -13.67
N VAL A 164 -15.03 22.55 -13.59
CA VAL A 164 -15.81 21.50 -14.28
C VAL A 164 -15.10 20.20 -14.69
N GLY A 165 -13.84 20.21 -15.15
CA GLY A 165 -13.04 19.01 -15.47
C GLY A 165 -12.35 18.34 -14.25
N GLY A 166 -12.43 18.95 -13.06
CA GLY A 166 -11.75 18.46 -11.84
C GLY A 166 -12.36 17.21 -11.23
N TRP A 167 -13.61 16.90 -11.51
CA TRP A 167 -14.31 15.75 -10.91
C TRP A 167 -13.70 14.40 -11.31
N ALA A 168 -13.30 14.24 -12.58
CA ALA A 168 -12.70 12.99 -13.05
C ALA A 168 -11.32 12.75 -12.42
N LEU A 169 -10.50 13.80 -12.29
CA LEU A 169 -9.21 13.71 -11.61
C LEU A 169 -9.39 13.41 -10.13
N ARG A 170 -10.35 14.05 -9.46
CA ARG A 170 -10.68 13.76 -8.05
C ARG A 170 -11.14 12.31 -7.85
N ALA A 171 -11.99 11.79 -8.74
CA ALA A 171 -12.42 10.40 -8.69
C ALA A 171 -11.26 9.41 -8.84
N ILE A 172 -10.31 9.68 -9.75
CA ILE A 172 -9.11 8.85 -9.92
C ILE A 172 -8.21 8.94 -8.69
N VAL A 173 -8.02 10.14 -8.14
CA VAL A 173 -7.23 10.33 -6.91
C VAL A 173 -7.89 9.62 -5.74
N ALA A 174 -9.21 9.73 -5.55
CA ALA A 174 -9.94 9.02 -4.50
C ALA A 174 -9.82 7.49 -4.65
N ALA A 175 -9.96 6.98 -5.88
CA ALA A 175 -9.78 5.56 -6.16
C ALA A 175 -8.36 5.07 -5.91
N LEU A 176 -7.34 5.89 -6.21
CA LEU A 176 -5.93 5.60 -5.90
C LEU A 176 -5.66 5.61 -4.39
N LEU A 177 -6.24 6.56 -3.65
CA LEU A 177 -6.13 6.60 -2.19
C LEU A 177 -6.79 5.38 -1.56
N GLU A 178 -7.98 4.98 -2.05
CA GLU A 178 -8.65 3.78 -1.57
C GLU A 178 -7.84 2.52 -1.87
N TRP A 179 -7.32 2.41 -3.10
CA TRP A 179 -6.43 1.31 -3.45
C TRP A 179 -5.18 1.30 -2.56
N GLN A 180 -4.52 2.44 -2.33
CA GLN A 180 -3.34 2.51 -1.47
C GLN A 180 -3.63 1.97 -0.08
N ARG A 181 -4.74 2.37 0.54
CA ARG A 181 -5.13 1.84 1.85
C ARG A 181 -5.26 0.32 1.87
N LYS A 182 -5.78 -0.27 0.78
CA LYS A 182 -5.89 -1.74 0.67
C LYS A 182 -4.54 -2.41 0.41
N SER A 183 -3.64 -1.73 -0.30
CA SER A 183 -2.29 -2.24 -0.56
C SER A 183 -1.43 -2.34 0.70
N GLU A 184 -1.67 -1.48 1.72
CA GLU A 184 -1.00 -1.58 3.02
C GLU A 184 -1.25 -2.94 3.69
N LEU A 185 -2.48 -3.49 3.58
CA LEU A 185 -2.81 -4.82 4.11
C LEU A 185 -1.99 -5.94 3.44
N SER A 186 -1.62 -5.76 2.18
CA SER A 186 -0.70 -6.66 1.48
C SER A 186 0.73 -6.49 1.99
N GLY A 187 1.18 -5.25 2.17
CA GLY A 187 2.48 -4.95 2.77
C GLY A 187 2.65 -5.60 4.15
N ASP A 188 1.64 -5.50 5.02
CA ASP A 188 1.67 -6.09 6.36
C ASP A 188 1.84 -7.61 6.35
N ARG A 189 1.17 -8.29 5.43
CA ARG A 189 1.33 -9.75 5.28
C ARG A 189 2.74 -10.11 4.81
N ALA A 190 3.32 -9.36 3.86
CA ALA A 190 4.70 -9.54 3.44
C ALA A 190 5.67 -9.25 4.61
N GLY A 191 5.42 -8.21 5.38
CA GLY A 191 6.15 -7.88 6.60
C GLY A 191 6.13 -9.01 7.62
N LEU A 192 4.95 -9.60 7.86
CA LEU A 192 4.82 -10.75 8.78
C LEU A 192 5.55 -12.00 8.25
N LEU A 193 5.59 -12.24 6.94
CA LEU A 193 6.38 -13.33 6.36
C LEU A 193 7.89 -13.14 6.60
N CYS A 194 8.38 -11.90 6.61
CA CYS A 194 9.77 -11.60 6.94
C CYS A 194 10.05 -11.66 8.44
N ALA A 195 9.18 -11.11 9.27
CA ALA A 195 9.33 -11.11 10.73
C ALA A 195 9.12 -12.52 11.34
N GLN A 196 8.14 -13.26 10.83
CA GLN A 196 7.68 -14.57 11.31
C GLN A 196 7.28 -14.57 12.79
N ASP A 197 6.84 -13.41 13.27
CA ASP A 197 6.37 -13.18 14.64
C ASP A 197 5.25 -12.14 14.64
N LEU A 198 4.03 -12.57 14.96
CA LEU A 198 2.85 -11.69 14.97
C LEU A 198 2.97 -10.61 16.05
N ASP A 199 3.51 -10.95 17.23
CA ASP A 199 3.66 -9.99 18.33
C ASP A 199 4.60 -8.84 17.92
N THR A 200 5.65 -9.13 17.18
CA THR A 200 6.53 -8.11 16.60
C THR A 200 5.77 -7.20 15.64
N ALA A 201 4.96 -7.76 14.76
CA ALA A 201 4.14 -6.97 13.82
C ALA A 201 3.13 -6.08 14.57
N LEU A 202 2.44 -6.61 15.58
CA LEU A 202 1.49 -5.86 16.40
C LEU A 202 2.17 -4.71 17.16
N ARG A 203 3.37 -4.95 17.71
CA ARG A 203 4.16 -3.89 18.36
C ARG A 203 4.49 -2.74 17.41
N VAL A 204 4.79 -3.01 16.15
CA VAL A 204 5.02 -1.95 15.15
C VAL A 204 3.75 -1.12 14.97
N GLU A 205 2.59 -1.74 14.77
CA GLU A 205 1.33 -1.05 14.60
C GLU A 205 0.95 -0.23 15.84
N MET A 206 1.16 -0.79 17.04
CA MET A 206 0.93 -0.08 18.30
C MET A 206 1.87 1.13 18.45
N LYS A 207 3.14 1.02 18.06
CA LYS A 207 4.09 2.14 18.06
C LYS A 207 3.73 3.22 17.06
N LEU A 208 3.30 2.85 15.86
CA LEU A 208 2.84 3.79 14.84
C LEU A 208 1.59 4.56 15.29
N ALA A 209 0.71 3.93 16.07
CA ALA A 209 -0.49 4.56 16.62
C ALA A 209 -0.22 5.40 17.87
N GLY A 210 0.57 4.88 18.83
CA GLY A 210 0.69 5.43 20.18
C GLY A 210 2.10 5.83 20.61
N GLY A 211 3.11 5.68 19.75
CA GLY A 211 4.51 5.99 20.05
C GLY A 211 5.23 4.87 20.81
N CYS A 212 6.41 5.18 21.34
CA CYS A 212 7.35 4.19 21.91
C CYS A 212 6.93 3.59 23.27
N ARG A 213 5.87 4.14 23.91
CA ARG A 213 5.47 3.76 25.27
C ARG A 213 4.57 2.52 25.28
N LEU A 214 5.11 1.37 24.82
CA LEU A 214 4.37 0.10 24.81
C LEU A 214 3.95 -0.37 26.21
N ASP A 215 4.66 0.08 27.26
CA ASP A 215 4.28 -0.15 28.66
C ASP A 215 2.92 0.46 29.06
N LYS A 216 2.36 1.32 28.23
CA LYS A 216 1.05 2.00 28.40
C LYS A 216 -0.01 1.46 27.44
N LEU A 217 0.33 0.54 26.56
CA LEU A 217 -0.56 -0.02 25.56
C LEU A 217 -0.82 -1.49 25.86
N ASP A 218 -2.07 -1.91 25.69
CA ASP A 218 -2.52 -3.28 25.80
C ASP A 218 -2.96 -3.77 24.43
N SER A 219 -2.42 -4.90 23.97
CA SER A 219 -2.69 -5.41 22.63
C SER A 219 -4.13 -5.88 22.44
N GLU A 220 -4.77 -6.44 23.48
CA GLU A 220 -6.16 -6.88 23.41
C GLU A 220 -7.09 -5.67 23.32
N ALA A 221 -6.85 -4.66 24.16
CA ALA A 221 -7.59 -3.39 24.10
C ALA A 221 -7.38 -2.67 22.76
N PHE A 222 -6.16 -2.70 22.21
CA PHE A 222 -5.85 -2.14 20.91
C PHE A 222 -6.63 -2.82 19.78
N LEU A 223 -6.70 -4.15 19.78
CA LEU A 223 -7.49 -4.91 18.81
C LEU A 223 -9.00 -4.76 19.04
N ALA A 224 -9.46 -4.54 20.29
CA ALA A 224 -10.85 -4.28 20.57
C ALA A 224 -11.37 -2.98 19.94
N GLN A 225 -10.50 -1.95 19.81
CA GLN A 225 -10.84 -0.70 19.11
C GLN A 225 -11.19 -0.93 17.64
N ALA A 226 -10.58 -1.93 16.97
CA ALA A 226 -10.95 -2.27 15.59
C ALA A 226 -12.40 -2.72 15.50
N ARG A 227 -12.82 -3.60 16.42
CA ARG A 227 -14.21 -4.10 16.48
C ARG A 227 -15.19 -2.98 16.79
N GLU A 228 -14.84 -2.07 17.72
CA GLU A 228 -15.65 -0.90 18.02
C GLU A 228 -15.79 0.01 16.79
N TYR A 229 -14.69 0.27 16.08
CA TYR A 229 -14.70 1.06 14.86
C TYR A 229 -15.54 0.43 13.75
N GLU A 230 -15.48 -0.89 13.58
CA GLU A 230 -16.27 -1.63 12.57
C GLU A 230 -17.76 -1.63 12.92
N THR A 231 -18.10 -1.78 14.20
CA THR A 231 -19.50 -1.84 14.70
C THR A 231 -20.10 -0.46 14.91
N SER A 232 -19.31 0.61 15.05
CA SER A 232 -19.80 1.99 15.14
C SER A 232 -20.45 2.38 13.79
N GLY A 233 -21.74 2.26 13.67
CA GLY A 233 -22.46 2.29 12.39
C GLY A 233 -23.76 3.07 12.41
N ASP A 234 -23.75 4.35 12.84
CA ASP A 234 -24.80 5.30 12.43
C ASP A 234 -24.45 5.86 11.03
N MET A 235 -25.48 6.23 10.26
CA MET A 235 -25.31 6.81 8.91
C MET A 235 -24.40 8.06 8.91
N ARG A 236 -24.37 8.79 10.05
CA ARG A 236 -23.46 9.92 10.27
C ARG A 236 -22.00 9.46 10.41
N ASP A 237 -21.77 8.38 11.14
CA ASP A 237 -20.43 7.80 11.34
C ASP A 237 -19.86 7.27 10.03
N GLY A 238 -20.71 6.70 9.15
CA GLY A 238 -20.30 6.26 7.81
C GLY A 238 -19.78 7.43 6.94
N VAL A 239 -20.45 8.59 6.97
CA VAL A 239 -19.98 9.79 6.28
C VAL A 239 -18.68 10.32 6.89
N LEU A 240 -18.58 10.35 8.22
CA LEU A 240 -17.37 10.80 8.92
C LEU A 240 -16.19 9.85 8.69
N LYS A 241 -16.43 8.54 8.69
CA LYS A 241 -15.43 7.53 8.31
C LYS A 241 -14.90 7.78 6.90
N LEU A 242 -15.80 8.06 5.94
CA LEU A 242 -15.41 8.37 4.56
C LEU A 242 -14.56 9.64 4.47
N LEU A 243 -14.99 10.72 5.13
CA LEU A 243 -14.24 11.99 5.14
C LEU A 243 -12.86 11.83 5.81
N ASN A 244 -12.78 11.09 6.90
CA ASN A 244 -11.50 10.81 7.57
C ASN A 244 -10.58 9.95 6.69
N LEU A 245 -11.13 9.05 5.90
CA LEU A 245 -10.36 8.22 4.97
C LEU A 245 -9.76 9.01 3.81
N GLU A 246 -10.42 10.08 3.34
CA GLU A 246 -9.89 10.94 2.26
C GLU A 246 -8.62 11.70 2.66
N LEU A 247 -8.41 11.94 3.96
CA LEU A 247 -7.29 12.73 4.50
C LEU A 247 -6.05 11.90 4.85
N GLN A 248 -6.14 10.54 4.83
CA GLN A 248 -5.08 9.66 5.30
C GLN A 248 -4.53 8.79 4.16
N THR A 249 -3.22 8.79 4.01
CA THR A 249 -2.50 7.96 3.03
C THR A 249 -2.30 6.53 3.50
N HIS A 250 -2.27 6.31 4.81
CA HIS A 250 -2.14 4.98 5.44
C HIS A 250 -3.42 4.63 6.18
N PRO A 251 -3.91 3.39 6.10
CA PRO A 251 -5.00 2.93 6.96
C PRO A 251 -4.57 2.99 8.43
N PHE A 252 -5.53 3.16 9.29
CA PHE A 252 -5.31 3.23 10.72
C PHE A 252 -4.62 1.97 11.24
N SER A 253 -3.55 2.11 12.00
CA SER A 253 -2.76 1.00 12.55
C SER A 253 -3.60 -0.02 13.31
N VAL A 254 -4.65 0.42 14.00
CA VAL A 254 -5.60 -0.45 14.68
C VAL A 254 -6.27 -1.43 13.71
N LEU A 255 -6.73 -0.95 12.55
CA LEU A 255 -7.39 -1.80 11.53
C LEU A 255 -6.40 -2.71 10.83
N ARG A 256 -5.17 -2.26 10.60
CA ARG A 256 -4.09 -3.07 10.02
C ARG A 256 -3.74 -4.23 10.95
N ALA A 257 -3.56 -3.95 12.24
CA ALA A 257 -3.30 -4.97 13.26
C ALA A 257 -4.42 -6.03 13.30
N ALA A 258 -5.69 -5.61 13.29
CA ALA A 258 -6.83 -6.52 13.28
C ALA A 258 -6.89 -7.37 11.99
N ALA A 259 -6.66 -6.77 10.82
CA ALA A 259 -6.66 -7.50 9.55
C ALA A 259 -5.51 -8.51 9.46
N LEU A 260 -4.34 -8.18 10.02
CA LEU A 260 -3.20 -9.09 10.08
C LEU A 260 -3.47 -10.26 11.03
N THR A 261 -4.00 -9.97 12.22
CA THR A 261 -4.43 -11.00 13.19
C THR A 261 -5.46 -11.93 12.57
N HIS A 262 -6.48 -11.39 11.90
CA HIS A 262 -7.48 -12.19 11.20
C HIS A 262 -6.86 -13.11 10.14
N TRP A 263 -5.85 -12.66 9.39
CA TRP A 263 -5.17 -13.52 8.41
C TRP A 263 -4.44 -14.70 9.06
N VAL A 264 -3.88 -14.49 10.26
CA VAL A 264 -3.25 -15.55 11.06
C VAL A 264 -4.31 -16.53 11.58
N ASP A 265 -5.38 -16.02 12.21
CA ASP A 265 -6.45 -16.81 12.84
C ASP A 265 -7.21 -17.66 11.82
N THR A 266 -7.40 -17.17 10.60
CA THR A 266 -8.06 -17.91 9.50
C THR A 266 -7.13 -18.91 8.81
N GLY A 267 -5.90 -19.08 9.30
CA GLY A 267 -4.94 -20.05 8.79
C GLY A 267 -4.24 -19.64 7.48
N GLY A 268 -4.48 -18.42 6.98
CA GLY A 268 -3.84 -17.93 5.75
C GLY A 268 -2.32 -17.85 5.89
N TYR A 269 -1.83 -17.32 6.99
CA TYR A 269 -0.41 -17.28 7.32
C TYR A 269 0.20 -18.69 7.48
N ALA A 270 -0.50 -19.58 8.21
CA ALA A 270 -0.04 -20.94 8.47
C ALA A 270 0.16 -21.74 7.17
N LYS A 271 -0.72 -21.57 6.16
CA LYS A 271 -0.57 -22.19 4.84
C LYS A 271 0.72 -21.77 4.16
N VAL A 272 1.02 -20.46 4.13
CA VAL A 272 2.26 -19.96 3.53
C VAL A 272 3.47 -20.51 4.26
N ILE A 273 3.47 -20.51 5.59
CA ILE A 273 4.53 -21.10 6.41
C ILE A 273 4.69 -22.59 6.15
N ALA A 274 3.60 -23.33 5.87
CA ALA A 274 3.66 -24.75 5.51
C ALA A 274 4.21 -25.02 4.10
N GLY A 275 4.40 -23.98 3.26
CA GLY A 275 4.86 -24.10 1.88
C GLY A 275 3.73 -24.14 0.85
N GLU A 276 2.49 -23.92 1.29
CA GLU A 276 1.29 -23.89 0.45
C GLU A 276 1.04 -22.48 -0.07
N TYR A 277 1.76 -22.06 -1.11
CA TYR A 277 1.63 -20.73 -1.68
C TYR A 277 1.80 -20.75 -3.21
N PRO A 278 1.20 -19.80 -3.95
CA PRO A 278 1.37 -19.67 -5.39
C PRO A 278 2.82 -19.36 -5.75
N ARG A 279 3.32 -19.96 -6.84
CA ARG A 279 4.67 -19.74 -7.35
C ARG A 279 4.66 -18.68 -8.45
N ARG A 280 5.76 -17.94 -8.62
CA ARG A 280 5.92 -16.93 -9.69
C ARG A 280 5.73 -17.52 -11.10
N ALA A 281 6.17 -18.78 -11.32
CA ALA A 281 5.98 -19.47 -12.57
C ALA A 281 4.50 -19.63 -13.00
N ASP A 282 3.58 -19.58 -12.06
CA ASP A 282 2.14 -19.72 -12.28
C ASP A 282 1.39 -18.41 -12.47
N ASP A 283 2.05 -17.26 -12.25
CA ASP A 283 1.42 -15.94 -12.33
C ASP A 283 0.80 -15.66 -13.71
N GLY A 284 1.47 -16.08 -14.78
CA GLY A 284 0.97 -15.94 -16.15
C GLY A 284 -0.25 -16.80 -16.47
N LYS A 285 -0.53 -17.85 -15.69
CA LYS A 285 -1.66 -18.77 -15.88
C LYS A 285 -2.87 -18.39 -15.02
N ALA A 286 -2.68 -17.50 -14.05
CA ALA A 286 -3.71 -17.07 -13.13
C ALA A 286 -4.81 -16.32 -13.87
N LYS A 287 -5.99 -16.94 -13.94
CA LYS A 287 -7.14 -16.31 -14.58
C LYS A 287 -7.65 -15.18 -13.71
N PHE A 288 -7.82 -14.00 -14.30
CA PHE A 288 -8.47 -12.83 -13.71
C PHE A 288 -9.82 -13.18 -13.03
N ALA A 289 -10.52 -14.21 -13.52
CA ALA A 289 -11.78 -14.69 -12.95
C ALA A 289 -11.62 -15.27 -11.53
N ASP A 290 -10.46 -15.87 -11.20
CA ASP A 290 -10.23 -16.46 -9.87
C ASP A 290 -9.98 -15.38 -8.82
N ASP A 291 -9.29 -14.31 -9.21
CA ASP A 291 -9.07 -13.14 -8.36
C ASP A 291 -10.36 -12.37 -8.11
N LEU A 292 -11.23 -12.26 -9.13
CA LEU A 292 -12.55 -11.64 -8.99
C LEU A 292 -13.47 -12.47 -8.09
N GLY A 293 -13.40 -13.81 -8.18
CA GLY A 293 -14.16 -14.73 -7.35
C GLY A 293 -13.74 -14.70 -5.88
N ALA A 294 -12.44 -14.61 -5.60
CA ALA A 294 -11.91 -14.48 -4.25
C ALA A 294 -12.29 -13.13 -3.62
N ALA A 295 -12.22 -12.06 -4.40
CA ALA A 295 -12.62 -10.73 -3.99
C ALA A 295 -14.13 -10.64 -3.73
N ALA A 296 -14.96 -11.24 -4.60
CA ALA A 296 -16.42 -11.27 -4.42
C ALA A 296 -16.83 -12.05 -3.17
N ARG A 297 -16.10 -13.12 -2.82
CA ARG A 297 -16.31 -13.84 -1.55
C ARG A 297 -15.92 -12.97 -0.35
N TYR A 298 -14.74 -12.36 -0.37
CA TYR A 298 -14.31 -11.47 0.72
C TYR A 298 -15.29 -10.31 0.97
N TYR A 299 -15.77 -9.66 -0.10
CA TYR A 299 -16.78 -8.61 0.04
C TYR A 299 -18.12 -9.17 0.51
N ARG A 300 -18.56 -10.35 0.02
CA ARG A 300 -19.81 -10.96 0.45
C ARG A 300 -19.76 -11.29 1.94
N ASP A 301 -18.70 -11.93 2.39
CA ASP A 301 -18.54 -12.37 3.78
C ASP A 301 -18.38 -11.16 4.73
N GLY A 302 -17.75 -10.06 4.28
CA GLY A 302 -17.66 -8.81 5.03
C GLY A 302 -18.92 -7.93 4.94
N PHE A 303 -19.67 -8.00 3.82
CA PHE A 303 -20.86 -7.19 3.60
C PHE A 303 -22.15 -7.83 4.17
N ASP A 304 -22.23 -9.17 4.22
CA ASP A 304 -23.38 -9.86 4.83
C ASP A 304 -23.44 -9.66 6.36
N GLN A 305 -22.31 -9.27 6.97
CA GLN A 305 -22.24 -8.90 8.38
C GLN A 305 -22.46 -7.41 8.64
N SER A 306 -22.42 -6.55 7.62
CA SER A 306 -22.60 -5.11 7.76
C SER A 306 -24.03 -4.70 7.38
N ASN A 307 -24.80 -4.25 8.38
CA ASN A 307 -26.10 -3.59 8.19
C ASN A 307 -26.00 -2.12 7.76
N ASP A 308 -24.83 -1.65 7.32
CA ASP A 308 -24.58 -0.26 6.98
C ASP A 308 -25.32 0.14 5.68
N PRO A 309 -26.26 1.09 5.73
CA PRO A 309 -27.01 1.56 4.55
C PRO A 309 -26.13 2.21 3.49
N LEU A 310 -24.95 2.76 3.89
CA LEU A 310 -24.00 3.40 2.98
C LEU A 310 -23.27 2.37 2.13
N ILE A 311 -22.95 1.23 2.73
CA ILE A 311 -22.38 0.08 2.04
C ILE A 311 -23.37 -0.47 1.01
N LYS A 312 -24.68 -0.54 1.36
CA LYS A 312 -25.74 -0.85 0.41
C LYS A 312 -25.87 0.20 -0.69
N GLY A 313 -25.85 1.49 -0.34
CA GLY A 313 -25.91 2.60 -1.31
C GLY A 313 -24.71 2.65 -2.26
N ILE A 314 -23.51 2.32 -1.78
CA ILE A 314 -22.30 2.18 -2.60
C ILE A 314 -22.44 0.98 -3.53
N ARG A 315 -22.94 -0.16 -3.07
CA ARG A 315 -23.21 -1.34 -3.90
C ARG A 315 -24.21 -1.04 -5.02
N ASP A 316 -25.28 -0.37 -4.69
CA ASP A 316 -26.38 -0.08 -5.64
C ASP A 316 -26.05 1.15 -6.50
N GLY A 317 -25.22 2.11 -5.99
CA GLY A 317 -24.78 3.31 -6.69
C GLY A 317 -23.53 3.12 -7.55
N PHE A 318 -22.66 2.14 -7.25
CA PHE A 318 -21.43 1.90 -8.03
C PHE A 318 -21.72 1.51 -9.48
N GLY A 319 -22.85 0.83 -9.77
CA GLY A 319 -23.29 0.56 -11.13
C GLY A 319 -23.57 1.84 -11.94
N GLY A 320 -24.18 2.84 -11.35
CA GLY A 320 -24.52 4.11 -12.00
C GLY A 320 -23.36 5.14 -11.99
N ILE A 321 -22.56 5.17 -10.92
CA ILE A 321 -21.42 6.10 -10.78
C ILE A 321 -20.28 5.68 -11.72
N VAL A 322 -20.03 4.39 -11.92
CA VAL A 322 -19.00 3.87 -12.83
C VAL A 322 -19.28 4.31 -14.28
N GLU A 323 -20.53 4.37 -14.70
CA GLU A 323 -20.88 4.90 -16.05
C GLU A 323 -20.73 6.43 -16.14
N GLY A 324 -21.13 7.17 -15.11
CA GLY A 324 -21.04 8.64 -15.07
C GLY A 324 -19.59 9.13 -14.95
N VAL A 325 -18.81 8.53 -14.05
CA VAL A 325 -17.38 8.81 -13.85
C VAL A 325 -16.56 8.37 -15.07
N GLY A 326 -16.91 7.26 -15.72
CA GLY A 326 -16.25 6.81 -16.94
C GLY A 326 -16.37 7.81 -18.09
N ARG A 327 -17.52 8.47 -18.28
CA ARG A 327 -17.73 9.52 -19.29
C ARG A 327 -17.00 10.82 -18.95
N ALA A 328 -17.01 11.24 -17.69
CA ALA A 328 -16.32 12.43 -17.23
C ALA A 328 -14.78 12.26 -17.29
N ALA A 329 -14.25 11.08 -16.97
CA ALA A 329 -12.80 10.77 -17.04
C ALA A 329 -12.29 10.78 -18.49
N SER A 330 -13.06 10.25 -19.45
CA SER A 330 -12.72 10.30 -20.88
C SER A 330 -12.58 11.73 -21.37
N ASN A 331 -13.56 12.59 -21.05
CA ASN A 331 -13.56 13.99 -21.46
C ASN A 331 -12.43 14.81 -20.82
N ALA A 332 -12.04 14.51 -19.58
CA ALA A 332 -10.95 15.18 -18.89
C ALA A 332 -9.58 14.74 -19.43
N ALA A 333 -9.40 13.47 -19.77
CA ALA A 333 -8.16 12.97 -20.38
C ALA A 333 -7.92 13.60 -21.77
N ASP A 334 -8.97 13.75 -22.57
CA ASP A 334 -8.91 14.41 -23.89
C ASP A 334 -8.62 15.91 -23.76
N SER A 335 -9.15 16.58 -22.74
CA SER A 335 -8.89 17.99 -22.46
C SER A 335 -7.48 18.25 -21.94
N LEU A 336 -6.96 17.36 -21.06
CA LEU A 336 -5.55 17.40 -20.60
C LEU A 336 -4.57 17.11 -21.75
N GLY A 337 -4.88 16.12 -22.57
CA GLY A 337 -4.06 15.77 -23.74
C GLY A 337 -3.93 16.96 -24.71
N ARG A 338 -5.02 17.67 -24.99
CA ARG A 338 -5.03 18.87 -25.84
C ARG A 338 -4.21 20.01 -25.25
N LYS A 339 -4.38 20.34 -23.97
CA LYS A 339 -3.62 21.41 -23.32
C LYS A 339 -2.12 21.12 -23.25
N ILE A 340 -1.70 19.88 -23.04
CA ILE A 340 -0.29 19.50 -23.02
C ILE A 340 0.30 19.56 -24.42
N THR A 341 -0.48 19.26 -25.47
CA THR A 341 -0.03 19.38 -26.87
C THR A 341 0.13 20.86 -27.26
N GLU A 342 -0.75 21.76 -26.82
CA GLU A 342 -0.63 23.20 -27.00
C GLU A 342 0.64 23.79 -26.32
N TRP A 343 1.01 23.27 -25.14
CA TRP A 343 2.24 23.70 -24.45
C TRP A 343 3.54 23.21 -25.11
N ARG A 344 3.47 22.21 -25.99
CA ARG A 344 4.62 21.69 -26.75
C ARG A 344 4.87 22.38 -28.07
N GLN A 345 3.97 23.24 -28.55
CA GLN A 345 4.23 24.02 -29.74
C GLN A 345 5.03 25.27 -29.35
N PRO A 346 6.25 25.47 -29.86
CA PRO A 346 6.99 26.71 -29.66
C PRO A 346 6.19 27.84 -30.31
N SER A 347 5.94 28.90 -29.54
CA SER A 347 5.41 30.17 -30.06
C SER A 347 6.29 30.64 -31.22
N LYS A 348 5.66 30.79 -32.38
CA LYS A 348 6.28 31.41 -33.54
C LYS A 348 6.58 32.87 -33.28
#